data_a9230d4914a9e849372c544490e96759
#
_entry.id   a9230d4914a9e849372c544490e96759
#
_cell.length_a   1.000
_cell.length_b   1.000
_cell.length_c   1.000
_cell.angle_alpha   90.00
_cell.angle_beta   90.00
_cell.angle_gamma   90.00
#
_symmetry.space_group_name_H-M   'P 1'
#
loop_
_entity.id
_entity.type
_entity.pdbx_description
1 polymer ?
#
loop_
_entity_poly.entity_id
_entity_poly.type
_entity_poly.pdbx_seq_one_letter_code
_entity_poly.pdbx_strand_id
1 'polypeptide(L)'
;MKRLLLVALLAAAGSAWALNMSGFKDAPITRLTGEELKAFRAAVMKALDEAPEGQTVEWKAPKTQFVSKITPQRRFSDGKLQCREATIESDARDRFQRGLYTFCKQSNGEWQFRIPASKAR
;
A
#
# COMPACT_ATOMS: atom_id res chain seq x y z
N MET A 1 18.28 -21.38 44.10
CA MET A 1 18.19 -21.20 43.65
C MET A 1 17.63 -21.05 42.68
N LYS A 2 17.40 -20.94 42.30
CA LYS A 2 17.02 -20.79 41.52
C LYS A 2 16.50 -20.04 40.72
N ARG A 3 16.44 -19.65 40.22
CA ARG A 3 16.08 -18.92 39.65
C ARG A 3 15.98 -18.70 38.52
N LEU A 4 15.86 -18.64 37.99
CA LEU A 4 15.97 -18.35 37.01
C LEU A 4 15.44 -18.09 36.06
N LEU A 5 15.23 -17.92 35.47
CA LEU A 5 14.97 -17.71 34.61
C LEU A 5 14.40 -17.23 33.74
N LEU A 6 14.18 -17.08 33.23
CA LEU A 6 13.73 -16.63 32.50
C LEU A 6 13.53 -16.10 31.55
N VAL A 7 13.48 -15.93 30.97
CA VAL A 7 13.34 -15.41 30.19
C VAL A 7 13.01 -15.14 29.12
N ALA A 8 12.79 -14.89 28.55
CA ALA A 8 12.72 -14.68 27.58
C ALA A 8 12.06 -14.32 26.67
N LEU A 9 11.83 -14.34 26.12
CA LEU A 9 11.31 -14.20 25.27
C LEU A 9 10.95 -13.28 24.47
N LEU A 10 10.75 -13.00 24.10
CA LEU A 10 10.39 -12.18 23.49
C LEU A 10 10.38 -11.98 22.25
N ALA A 11 10.19 -11.85 21.78
CA ALA A 11 10.38 -11.68 20.75
C ALA A 11 9.73 -11.60 19.68
N ALA A 12 9.78 -11.62 18.92
CA ALA A 12 9.23 -11.82 17.86
C ALA A 12 8.29 -11.03 17.34
N ALA A 13 8.00 -10.07 17.46
CA ALA A 13 6.97 -9.44 16.90
C ALA A 13 7.26 -8.88 15.65
N GLY A 14 7.88 -8.51 14.98
CA GLY A 14 8.01 -7.80 13.78
C GLY A 14 8.02 -8.58 12.50
N SER A 15 8.07 -9.86 12.58
CA SER A 15 8.26 -10.60 11.35
C SER A 15 7.08 -10.59 10.43
N ALA A 16 5.90 -10.28 10.92
CA ALA A 16 4.73 -10.25 10.06
C ALA A 16 4.86 -9.22 8.95
N TRP A 17 5.54 -8.12 9.23
CA TRP A 17 5.72 -7.10 8.23
C TRP A 17 6.57 -7.57 7.06
N ALA A 18 7.60 -8.30 7.36
CA ALA A 18 8.47 -8.80 6.32
C ALA A 18 7.74 -9.75 5.40
N LEU A 19 6.85 -10.57 5.97
CA LEU A 19 6.10 -11.50 5.15
C LEU A 19 5.20 -10.79 4.16
N ASN A 20 4.56 -9.72 4.60
CA ASN A 20 3.68 -8.99 3.71
C ASN A 20 4.44 -8.32 2.57
N MET A 21 5.65 -7.94 2.83
CA MET A 21 6.43 -7.26 1.81
C MET A 21 7.02 -8.20 0.78
N SER A 22 7.16 -9.46 1.11
CA SER A 22 7.81 -10.38 0.19
C SER A 22 7.06 -10.54 -1.13
N GLY A 23 5.73 -10.36 -1.13
CA GLY A 23 4.96 -10.45 -2.35
C GLY A 23 5.20 -9.32 -3.33
N PHE A 24 5.87 -8.26 -2.90
CA PHE A 24 6.14 -7.12 -3.77
C PHE A 24 7.58 -7.05 -4.23
N LYS A 25 8.33 -8.11 -3.99
CA LYS A 25 9.73 -8.12 -4.29
C LYS A 25 10.06 -7.74 -5.73
N ASP A 26 9.28 -8.19 -6.67
CA ASP A 26 9.51 -7.91 -8.08
C ASP A 26 8.57 -6.87 -8.64
N ALA A 27 7.82 -6.20 -7.81
CA ALA A 27 6.87 -5.19 -8.27
C ALA A 27 7.59 -3.92 -8.71
N PRO A 28 7.00 -3.17 -9.65
CA PRO A 28 7.60 -1.92 -10.10
C PRO A 28 7.92 -0.96 -8.98
N ILE A 29 7.12 -0.97 -7.92
CA ILE A 29 7.29 -0.05 -6.80
C ILE A 29 8.65 -0.21 -6.13
N THR A 30 9.29 -1.36 -6.27
CA THR A 30 10.60 -1.56 -5.68
C THR A 30 11.69 -0.77 -6.38
N ARG A 31 11.38 -0.18 -7.53
CA ARG A 31 12.36 0.65 -8.25
C ARG A 31 12.43 2.06 -7.72
N LEU A 32 11.50 2.46 -6.87
CA LEU A 32 11.47 3.81 -6.34
C LEU A 32 12.51 4.01 -5.26
N THR A 33 13.11 5.20 -5.21
CA THR A 33 13.93 5.58 -4.08
C THR A 33 13.03 5.77 -2.87
N GLY A 34 13.65 5.91 -1.68
CA GLY A 34 12.85 6.12 -0.48
C GLY A 34 11.99 7.36 -0.54
N GLU A 35 12.55 8.45 -1.07
CA GLU A 35 11.80 9.69 -1.20
C GLU A 35 10.71 9.60 -2.25
N GLU A 36 11.00 8.91 -3.34
CA GLU A 36 9.98 8.72 -4.36
C GLU A 36 8.84 7.86 -3.86
N LEU A 37 9.14 6.86 -3.07
CA LEU A 37 8.10 6.03 -2.49
C LEU A 37 7.18 6.85 -1.60
N LYS A 38 7.77 7.74 -0.81
CA LYS A 38 7.00 8.62 0.04
C LYS A 38 6.10 9.55 -0.77
N ALA A 39 6.65 10.11 -1.85
CA ALA A 39 5.89 10.98 -2.72
C ALA A 39 4.78 10.21 -3.45
N PHE A 40 5.05 8.99 -3.84
CA PHE A 40 4.05 8.17 -4.50
C PHE A 40 2.90 7.87 -3.56
N ARG A 41 3.21 7.53 -2.31
CA ARG A 41 2.15 7.31 -1.33
C ARG A 41 1.28 8.54 -1.15
N ALA A 42 1.91 9.70 -1.11
CA ALA A 42 1.15 10.94 -0.97
C ALA A 42 0.24 11.16 -2.17
N ALA A 43 0.73 10.83 -3.36
CA ALA A 43 -0.08 10.97 -4.58
C ALA A 43 -1.27 10.03 -4.56
N VAL A 44 -1.08 8.80 -4.10
CA VAL A 44 -2.18 7.85 -3.98
C VAL A 44 -3.22 8.37 -2.98
N MET A 45 -2.77 8.84 -1.83
CA MET A 45 -3.70 9.35 -0.81
C MET A 45 -4.48 10.55 -1.32
N LYS A 46 -3.82 11.43 -2.04
CA LYS A 46 -4.50 12.59 -2.59
C LYS A 46 -5.54 12.18 -3.62
N ALA A 47 -5.22 11.22 -4.46
CA ALA A 47 -6.17 10.74 -5.44
C ALA A 47 -7.38 10.10 -4.77
N LEU A 48 -7.14 9.32 -3.71
CA LEU A 48 -8.24 8.70 -2.98
C LEU A 48 -9.16 9.74 -2.34
N ASP A 49 -8.58 10.84 -1.87
CA ASP A 49 -9.37 11.89 -1.23
C ASP A 49 -10.14 12.72 -2.25
N GLU A 50 -9.53 13.04 -3.37
CA GLU A 50 -10.04 14.12 -4.22
C GLU A 50 -10.55 13.71 -5.58
N ALA A 51 -10.05 12.64 -6.15
CA ALA A 51 -10.40 12.32 -7.53
C ALA A 51 -11.80 11.75 -7.62
N PRO A 52 -12.60 12.19 -8.60
CA PRO A 52 -13.90 11.58 -8.84
C PRO A 52 -13.75 10.11 -9.27
N GLU A 53 -14.80 9.36 -9.05
CA GLU A 53 -14.81 7.96 -9.44
C GLU A 53 -14.51 7.82 -10.93
N GLY A 54 -13.56 6.97 -11.24
CA GLY A 54 -13.21 6.68 -12.63
C GLY A 54 -12.20 7.62 -13.24
N GLN A 55 -11.83 8.70 -12.55
CA GLN A 55 -10.84 9.62 -13.10
C GLN A 55 -9.44 9.14 -12.81
N THR A 56 -8.61 9.08 -13.84
CA THR A 56 -7.23 8.62 -13.70
C THR A 56 -6.31 9.78 -13.35
N VAL A 57 -5.48 9.56 -12.35
CA VAL A 57 -4.43 10.49 -11.94
C VAL A 57 -3.10 9.84 -12.25
N GLU A 58 -2.25 10.52 -13.00
CA GLU A 58 -0.95 9.98 -13.35
C GLU A 58 0.14 10.59 -12.46
N TRP A 59 1.06 9.75 -12.02
CA TRP A 59 2.21 10.19 -11.23
C TRP A 59 3.48 9.62 -11.82
N LYS A 60 4.50 10.46 -11.96
CA LYS A 60 5.79 10.06 -12.51
C LYS A 60 6.86 10.32 -11.49
N ALA A 61 7.74 9.35 -11.31
CA ALA A 61 8.87 9.52 -10.42
C ALA A 61 9.90 10.44 -11.06
N PRO A 62 10.46 11.38 -10.29
CA PRO A 62 11.42 12.34 -10.88
C PRO A 62 12.76 11.75 -11.21
N LYS A 63 13.18 10.67 -10.56
CA LYS A 63 14.54 10.16 -10.76
C LYS A 63 14.60 8.77 -11.36
N THR A 64 13.50 8.04 -11.35
CA THR A 64 13.46 6.71 -11.93
C THR A 64 12.43 6.71 -13.03
N GLN A 65 12.38 5.63 -13.79
CA GLN A 65 11.44 5.56 -14.90
C GLN A 65 10.16 4.87 -14.48
N PHE A 66 9.65 5.26 -13.34
CA PHE A 66 8.43 4.71 -12.80
C PHE A 66 7.28 5.66 -13.09
N VAL A 67 6.20 5.12 -13.65
CA VAL A 67 4.99 5.87 -13.93
C VAL A 67 3.83 5.07 -13.37
N SER A 68 2.92 5.74 -12.69
CA SER A 68 1.76 5.07 -12.15
C SER A 68 0.49 5.81 -12.54
N LYS A 69 -0.55 5.05 -12.84
CA LYS A 69 -1.87 5.59 -13.13
C LYS A 69 -2.81 5.10 -12.06
N ILE A 70 -3.38 6.02 -11.34
CA ILE A 70 -4.24 5.75 -10.20
C ILE A 70 -5.65 6.14 -10.57
N THR A 71 -6.56 5.18 -10.57
CA THR A 71 -7.95 5.44 -10.93
C THR A 71 -8.84 5.04 -9.76
N PRO A 72 -9.20 6.01 -8.90
CA PRO A 72 -10.10 5.70 -7.79
C PRO A 72 -11.45 5.25 -8.30
N GLN A 73 -12.00 4.27 -7.61
CA GLN A 73 -13.28 3.70 -7.96
C GLN A 73 -14.29 4.00 -6.85
N ARG A 74 -15.22 3.12 -6.64
CA ARG A 74 -16.32 3.36 -5.73
C ARG A 74 -15.86 3.53 -4.29
N ARG A 75 -16.65 4.27 -3.54
CA ARG A 75 -16.49 4.42 -2.10
C ARG A 75 -17.49 3.51 -1.40
N PHE A 76 -17.12 3.03 -0.24
CA PHE A 76 -18.02 2.21 0.55
C PHE A 76 -17.62 2.28 2.02
N SER A 77 -18.48 1.79 2.88
CA SER A 77 -18.21 1.75 4.31
C SER A 77 -18.00 0.32 4.75
N ASP A 78 -17.06 0.14 5.66
CA ASP A 78 -16.83 -1.14 6.29
C ASP A 78 -16.82 -0.89 7.79
N GLY A 79 -17.94 -1.21 8.43
CA GLY A 79 -18.09 -0.82 9.82
C GLY A 79 -18.08 0.68 9.93
N LYS A 80 -17.15 1.20 10.71
CA LYS A 80 -17.03 2.64 10.90
C LYS A 80 -16.01 3.28 9.97
N LEU A 81 -15.35 2.47 9.17
CA LEU A 81 -14.32 3.00 8.28
C LEU A 81 -14.89 3.33 6.94
N GLN A 82 -14.41 4.44 6.39
CA GLN A 82 -14.70 4.78 5.00
C GLN A 82 -13.61 4.20 4.13
N CYS A 83 -14.02 3.50 3.08
CA CYS A 83 -13.10 2.80 2.22
C CYS A 83 -13.29 3.20 0.78
N ARG A 84 -12.28 2.93 -0.04
CA ARG A 84 -12.36 3.23 -1.45
C ARG A 84 -11.49 2.24 -2.22
N GLU A 85 -12.00 1.78 -3.34
CA GLU A 85 -11.21 0.97 -4.25
C GLU A 85 -10.49 1.85 -5.24
N ALA A 86 -9.37 1.37 -5.74
CA ALA A 86 -8.64 2.08 -6.78
C ALA A 86 -7.90 1.06 -7.65
N THR A 87 -7.95 1.28 -8.95
CA THR A 87 -7.11 0.54 -9.87
C THR A 87 -5.81 1.30 -9.98
N ILE A 88 -4.71 0.59 -9.81
CA ILE A 88 -3.39 1.21 -9.91
C ILE A 88 -2.55 0.41 -10.90
N GLU A 89 -2.10 1.09 -11.95
CA GLU A 89 -1.18 0.55 -12.91
C GLU A 89 0.17 1.18 -12.68
N SER A 90 1.20 0.38 -12.60
CA SER A 90 2.55 0.88 -12.40
C SER A 90 3.49 0.26 -13.41
N ASP A 91 4.31 1.10 -14.02
CA ASP A 91 5.24 0.71 -15.06
C ASP A 91 6.61 1.24 -14.71
N ALA A 92 7.57 0.36 -14.58
CA ALA A 92 8.94 0.72 -14.27
C ALA A 92 9.85 0.05 -15.26
N ARG A 93 9.91 0.61 -16.48
CA ARG A 93 10.80 0.12 -17.50
C ARG A 93 10.53 -1.32 -17.91
N ASP A 94 11.05 -2.26 -17.14
CA ASP A 94 10.95 -3.67 -17.46
C ASP A 94 9.91 -4.39 -16.62
N ARG A 95 9.14 -3.67 -15.82
CA ARG A 95 8.16 -4.28 -14.93
C ARG A 95 6.85 -3.53 -15.01
N PHE A 96 5.78 -4.28 -15.10
CA PHE A 96 4.44 -3.70 -15.16
C PHE A 96 3.55 -4.46 -14.19
N GLN A 97 2.70 -3.71 -13.49
CA GLN A 97 1.75 -4.32 -12.59
C GLN A 97 0.46 -3.53 -12.61
N ARG A 98 -0.64 -4.23 -12.58
CA ARG A 98 -1.95 -3.62 -12.52
C ARG A 98 -2.80 -4.39 -11.54
N GLY A 99 -3.52 -3.69 -10.70
CA GLY A 99 -4.37 -4.35 -9.73
C GLY A 99 -5.45 -3.45 -9.22
N LEU A 100 -6.47 -4.08 -8.65
CA LEU A 100 -7.53 -3.38 -7.94
C LEU A 100 -7.25 -3.52 -6.46
N TYR A 101 -7.14 -2.40 -5.78
CA TYR A 101 -6.76 -2.36 -4.38
C TYR A 101 -7.85 -1.69 -3.55
N THR A 102 -7.95 -2.10 -2.31
CA THR A 102 -8.89 -1.50 -1.37
C THR A 102 -8.11 -0.75 -0.32
N PHE A 103 -8.53 0.48 -0.06
CA PHE A 103 -7.94 1.32 0.97
C PHE A 103 -9.03 1.77 1.92
N CYS A 104 -8.71 1.84 3.20
CA CYS A 104 -9.65 2.34 4.19
C CYS A 104 -9.02 3.45 5.00
N LYS A 105 -9.78 4.50 5.26
CA LYS A 105 -9.27 5.69 5.90
C LYS A 105 -9.27 5.49 7.41
N GLN A 106 -8.14 5.76 8.02
CA GLN A 106 -7.98 5.59 9.44
C GLN A 106 -8.38 6.86 10.18
N SER A 107 -8.45 6.77 11.49
CA SER A 107 -8.88 7.91 12.29
C SER A 107 -7.97 9.12 12.15
N ASN A 108 -6.71 8.89 11.81
CA ASN A 108 -5.78 10.00 11.60
C ASN A 108 -5.87 10.59 10.19
N GLY A 109 -6.80 10.14 9.38
CA GLY A 109 -6.99 10.67 8.03
C GLY A 109 -6.18 10.01 6.96
N GLU A 110 -5.35 9.06 7.31
CA GLU A 110 -4.52 8.35 6.33
C GLU A 110 -5.23 7.12 5.80
N TRP A 111 -5.03 6.85 4.53
CA TRP A 111 -5.55 5.65 3.91
C TRP A 111 -4.56 4.53 4.10
N GLN A 112 -5.07 3.37 4.46
CA GLN A 112 -4.26 2.16 4.57
C GLN A 112 -4.73 1.13 3.57
N PHE A 113 -3.77 0.49 2.93
CA PHE A 113 -4.04 -0.62 2.04
C PHE A 113 -4.60 -1.78 2.84
N ARG A 114 -5.61 -2.43 2.27
CA ARG A 114 -6.28 -3.51 2.93
C ARG A 114 -6.22 -4.75 2.07
N ILE A 115 -5.75 -5.84 2.66
CA ILE A 115 -5.69 -7.11 1.95
C ILE A 115 -7.06 -7.77 2.04
N PRO A 116 -7.68 -8.10 0.89
CA PRO A 116 -8.99 -8.74 0.94
C PRO A 116 -8.93 -10.07 1.67
N ALA A 117 -9.98 -10.37 2.41
CA ALA A 117 -10.04 -11.61 3.17
C ALA A 117 -9.92 -12.82 2.28
N SER A 118 -10.47 -12.75 1.07
CA SER A 118 -10.41 -13.88 0.15
C SER A 118 -8.99 -14.21 -0.27
N LYS A 119 -8.09 -13.26 -0.20
CA LYS A 119 -6.70 -13.49 -0.56
C LYS A 119 -5.83 -13.85 0.62
N ALA A 120 -6.36 -13.77 1.79
CA ALA A 120 -5.63 -14.13 2.98
C ALA A 120 -5.48 -15.64 3.14
N ARG A 121 -6.15 -16.42 2.31
CA ARG A 121 -6.08 -17.85 2.40
C ARG A 121 -4.95 -18.46 1.71
#